data_e83c4cd24312878d68088bc680c1cf1d
#
_entry.id   e83c4cd24312878d68088bc680c1cf1d
#
_cell.length_a   1.000
_cell.length_b   1.000
_cell.length_c   1.000
_cell.angle_alpha   90.00
_cell.angle_beta   90.00
_cell.angle_gamma   90.00
#
_symmetry.space_group_name_H-M   'P 1'
#
loop_
_entity.id
_entity.type
_entity.pdbx_description
1 polymer ?
#
loop_
_entity_poly.entity_id
_entity_poly.type
_entity_poly.pdbx_seq_one_letter_code
_entity_poly.pdbx_strand_id
1 'polypeptide(L)'
;MFDMPNLTPEEKATFAPLRERQFRRAIAEKAIFSQPISEGGQNWTSKPNQTQCRKVEGGWIINGFKKFASLAGYCDYYTIVCTEIFEGQEPRHEDTMLFVVHKDAPGLTVKGDWDPLGMRGTNSRDLILKDVFVAEPTTC
;
A
#
# COMPACT_ATOMS: atom_id res chain seq x y z
N MET A 1 -2.75 -20.41 -11.82
CA MET A 1 -3.71 -19.72 -10.92
C MET A 1 -3.16 -19.85 -9.50
N PHE A 2 -2.74 -18.75 -8.87
CA PHE A 2 -2.25 -18.82 -7.49
C PHE A 2 -3.45 -19.15 -6.59
N ASP A 3 -3.47 -20.37 -6.10
CA ASP A 3 -4.45 -20.77 -5.09
C ASP A 3 -4.02 -20.14 -3.75
N MET A 4 -4.96 -19.53 -3.05
CA MET A 4 -4.76 -19.03 -1.69
C MET A 4 -5.38 -20.08 -0.75
N PRO A 5 -4.61 -21.08 -0.31
CA PRO A 5 -5.15 -22.25 0.35
C PRO A 5 -5.80 -21.95 1.70
N ASN A 6 -5.45 -20.81 2.31
CA ASN A 6 -5.88 -20.46 3.67
C ASN A 6 -7.12 -19.54 3.71
N LEU A 7 -7.69 -19.16 2.56
CA LEU A 7 -8.90 -18.33 2.51
C LEU A 7 -10.16 -19.18 2.41
N THR A 8 -11.21 -18.75 3.10
CA THR A 8 -12.56 -19.30 2.96
C THR A 8 -13.12 -19.03 1.55
N PRO A 9 -14.16 -19.76 1.10
CA PRO A 9 -14.81 -19.48 -0.18
C PRO A 9 -15.35 -18.04 -0.30
N GLU A 10 -15.86 -17.48 0.79
CA GLU A 10 -16.38 -16.10 0.84
C GLU A 10 -15.27 -15.07 0.70
N GLU A 11 -14.17 -15.26 1.40
CA GLU A 11 -12.98 -14.41 1.26
C GLU A 11 -12.40 -14.49 -0.16
N LYS A 12 -12.32 -15.70 -0.74
CA LYS A 12 -11.88 -15.88 -2.13
C LYS A 12 -12.78 -15.12 -3.11
N ALA A 13 -14.09 -15.15 -2.92
CA ALA A 13 -15.04 -14.43 -3.75
C ALA A 13 -14.87 -12.90 -3.63
N THR A 14 -14.57 -12.39 -2.44
CA THR A 14 -14.30 -10.97 -2.19
C THR A 14 -12.98 -10.52 -2.81
N PHE A 15 -11.91 -11.32 -2.69
CA PHE A 15 -10.58 -10.93 -3.17
C PHE A 15 -10.36 -11.19 -4.67
N ALA A 16 -11.11 -12.11 -5.29
CA ALA A 16 -10.92 -12.45 -6.69
C ALA A 16 -11.05 -11.25 -7.65
N PRO A 17 -12.10 -10.41 -7.58
CA PRO A 17 -12.24 -9.26 -8.46
C PRO A 17 -11.18 -8.18 -8.20
N LEU A 18 -10.75 -7.98 -6.95
CA LEU A 18 -9.69 -7.04 -6.61
C LEU A 18 -8.36 -7.46 -7.23
N ARG A 19 -8.01 -8.75 -7.11
CA ARG A 19 -6.82 -9.35 -7.71
C ARG A 19 -6.85 -9.25 -9.23
N GLU A 20 -7.97 -9.61 -9.84
CA GLU A 20 -8.14 -9.53 -11.30
C GLU A 20 -7.90 -8.10 -11.80
N ARG A 21 -8.43 -7.10 -11.13
CA ARG A 21 -8.22 -5.70 -11.47
C ARG A 21 -6.73 -5.31 -11.45
N GLN A 22 -5.96 -5.79 -10.46
CA GLN A 22 -4.53 -5.50 -10.41
C GLN A 22 -3.76 -6.21 -11.54
N PHE A 23 -4.11 -7.45 -11.86
CA PHE A 23 -3.52 -8.15 -13.01
C PHE A 23 -3.86 -7.49 -14.34
N ARG A 24 -5.08 -6.99 -14.52
CA ARG A 24 -5.45 -6.22 -15.72
C ARG A 24 -4.61 -4.95 -15.84
N ARG A 25 -4.40 -4.21 -14.76
CA ARG A 25 -3.50 -3.04 -14.75
C ARG A 25 -2.07 -3.44 -15.16
N ALA A 26 -1.52 -4.47 -14.59
CA ALA A 26 -0.16 -4.91 -14.88
C ALA A 26 0.00 -5.40 -16.33
N ILE A 27 -0.97 -6.14 -16.88
CA ILE A 27 -0.87 -6.80 -18.19
C ILE A 27 -1.38 -5.88 -19.31
N ALA A 28 -2.59 -5.35 -19.20
CA ALA A 28 -3.22 -4.56 -20.26
C ALA A 28 -2.73 -3.12 -20.30
N GLU A 29 -2.58 -2.49 -19.13
CA GLU A 29 -2.12 -1.10 -18.99
C GLU A 29 -0.59 -1.00 -18.87
N LYS A 30 0.12 -2.15 -18.72
CA LYS A 30 1.56 -2.22 -18.47
C LYS A 30 1.99 -1.42 -17.23
N ALA A 31 1.10 -1.30 -16.26
CA ALA A 31 1.32 -0.53 -15.06
C ALA A 31 2.45 -1.11 -14.20
N ILE A 32 3.30 -0.24 -13.71
CA ILE A 32 4.43 -0.58 -12.82
C ILE A 32 4.00 -0.34 -11.38
N PHE A 33 4.20 -1.36 -10.54
CA PHE A 33 3.89 -1.30 -9.11
C PHE A 33 5.18 -1.22 -8.29
N SER A 34 5.18 -0.35 -7.29
CA SER A 34 6.18 -0.30 -6.22
C SER A 34 5.56 -0.75 -4.90
N GLN A 35 6.32 -1.49 -4.10
CA GLN A 35 5.85 -2.00 -2.81
C GLN A 35 6.75 -1.53 -1.67
N PRO A 36 6.58 -0.30 -1.17
CA PRO A 36 7.31 0.21 -0.02
C PRO A 36 6.74 -0.37 1.28
N ILE A 37 7.50 -1.24 1.94
CA ILE A 37 7.10 -1.89 3.19
C ILE A 37 7.75 -1.18 4.39
N SER A 38 9.02 -0.78 4.26
CA SER A 38 9.84 -0.27 5.36
C SER A 38 9.34 1.06 5.91
N GLU A 39 9.39 1.22 7.26
CA GLU A 39 8.98 2.45 7.96
C GLU A 39 10.09 2.99 8.90
N GLY A 40 11.29 2.42 8.83
CA GLY A 40 12.41 2.81 9.68
C GLY A 40 12.37 2.21 11.08
N GLY A 41 13.24 1.24 11.34
CA GLY A 41 13.52 0.72 12.68
C GLY A 41 12.51 -0.25 13.29
N GLN A 42 11.43 -0.59 12.60
CA GLN A 42 10.44 -1.54 13.11
C GLN A 42 10.52 -2.92 12.45
N ASN A 43 10.24 -3.94 13.25
CA ASN A 43 10.00 -5.29 12.75
C ASN A 43 8.54 -5.42 12.30
N TRP A 44 8.29 -5.18 11.03
CA TRP A 44 6.96 -5.21 10.41
C TRP A 44 6.28 -6.59 10.46
N THR A 45 7.03 -7.65 10.80
CA THR A 45 6.48 -9.01 10.91
C THR A 45 5.80 -9.28 12.25
N SER A 46 6.02 -8.44 13.25
CA SER A 46 5.53 -8.68 14.63
C SER A 46 4.91 -7.46 15.30
N LYS A 47 4.94 -6.31 14.63
CA LYS A 47 4.38 -5.06 15.16
C LYS A 47 3.44 -4.42 14.14
N PRO A 48 2.42 -3.68 14.59
CA PRO A 48 1.57 -2.88 13.71
C PRO A 48 2.41 -1.91 12.88
N ASN A 49 1.98 -1.61 11.66
CA ASN A 49 2.61 -0.57 10.86
C ASN A 49 2.39 0.80 11.51
N GLN A 50 3.39 1.69 11.41
CA GLN A 50 3.26 3.09 11.84
C GLN A 50 2.40 3.89 10.84
N THR A 51 2.43 3.51 9.55
CA THR A 51 1.47 3.99 8.58
C THR A 51 0.11 3.44 8.95
N GLN A 52 -0.86 4.32 9.12
CA GLN A 52 -2.18 3.99 9.63
C GLN A 52 -3.26 4.38 8.62
N CYS A 53 -4.36 3.66 8.63
CA CYS A 53 -5.55 4.04 7.92
C CYS A 53 -6.77 4.04 8.87
N ARG A 54 -7.76 4.84 8.52
CA ARG A 54 -9.05 4.83 9.21
C ARG A 54 -10.18 4.81 8.19
N LYS A 55 -11.22 4.07 8.50
CA LYS A 55 -12.43 4.01 7.70
C LYS A 55 -13.13 5.36 7.72
N VAL A 56 -13.60 5.80 6.57
CA VAL A 56 -14.44 6.98 6.39
C VAL A 56 -15.58 6.65 5.41
N GLU A 57 -16.52 7.56 5.23
CA GLU A 57 -17.57 7.37 4.24
C GLU A 57 -16.96 7.20 2.83
N GLY A 58 -17.30 6.11 2.16
CA GLY A 58 -16.87 5.79 0.80
C GLY A 58 -15.42 5.28 0.67
N GLY A 59 -14.66 5.07 1.76
CA GLY A 59 -13.29 4.59 1.66
C GLY A 59 -12.48 4.67 2.94
N TRP A 60 -11.19 4.93 2.77
CA TRP A 60 -10.21 5.06 3.86
C TRP A 60 -9.34 6.30 3.66
N ILE A 61 -8.90 6.87 4.77
CA ILE A 61 -7.85 7.89 4.81
C ILE A 61 -6.59 7.25 5.35
N ILE A 62 -5.47 7.41 4.61
CA ILE A 62 -4.16 6.86 4.97
C ILE A 62 -3.22 7.99 5.35
N ASN A 63 -2.53 7.82 6.48
CA ASN A 63 -1.48 8.70 6.97
C ASN A 63 -0.25 7.90 7.38
N GLY A 64 0.93 8.39 7.02
CA GLY A 64 2.18 7.74 7.40
C GLY A 64 3.37 8.05 6.52
N PHE A 65 4.38 7.18 6.66
CA PHE A 65 5.66 7.37 6.03
C PHE A 65 6.26 6.01 5.65
N LYS A 66 6.72 5.88 4.42
CA LYS A 66 7.41 4.68 3.93
C LYS A 66 8.81 5.02 3.47
N LYS A 67 9.76 4.14 3.80
CA LYS A 67 11.14 4.21 3.33
C LYS A 67 11.40 3.26 2.17
N PHE A 68 12.42 3.62 1.38
CA PHE A 68 12.92 2.76 0.33
C PHE A 68 11.86 2.33 -0.69
N ALA A 69 11.02 3.28 -1.10
CA ALA A 69 10.06 3.07 -2.17
C ALA A 69 10.79 2.97 -3.51
N SER A 70 11.22 1.77 -3.89
CA SER A 70 11.89 1.54 -5.18
C SER A 70 11.01 2.00 -6.32
N LEU A 71 11.61 2.60 -7.36
CA LEU A 71 10.93 3.22 -8.50
C LEU A 71 10.05 4.42 -8.10
N ALA A 72 10.37 5.11 -6.98
CA ALA A 72 9.63 6.29 -6.55
C ALA A 72 9.60 7.37 -7.65
N GLY A 73 8.39 7.77 -8.05
CA GLY A 73 8.16 8.71 -9.13
C GLY A 73 8.16 8.11 -10.54
N TYR A 74 8.56 6.85 -10.70
CA TYR A 74 8.55 6.13 -12.00
C TYR A 74 7.49 5.03 -12.07
N CYS A 75 7.05 4.49 -10.92
CA CYS A 75 5.93 3.55 -10.88
C CYS A 75 4.59 4.28 -11.10
N ASP A 76 3.56 3.53 -11.46
CA ASP A 76 2.19 4.05 -11.61
C ASP A 76 1.40 3.91 -10.33
N TYR A 77 1.68 2.86 -9.55
CA TYR A 77 0.99 2.55 -8.30
C TYR A 77 1.96 2.17 -7.20
N TYR A 78 1.62 2.57 -5.97
CA TYR A 78 2.23 2.10 -4.75
C TYR A 78 1.32 1.13 -4.02
N THR A 79 1.83 -0.04 -3.64
CA THR A 79 1.14 -0.97 -2.77
C THR A 79 1.49 -0.64 -1.32
N ILE A 80 0.60 0.03 -0.62
CA ILE A 80 0.82 0.54 0.73
C ILE A 80 0.26 -0.44 1.76
N VAL A 81 1.13 -0.94 2.62
CA VAL A 81 0.75 -1.73 3.80
C VAL A 81 0.61 -0.77 4.99
N CYS A 82 -0.51 -0.82 5.70
CA CYS A 82 -0.78 0.02 6.86
C CYS A 82 -1.61 -0.74 7.89
N THR A 83 -1.79 -0.18 9.07
CA THR A 83 -2.66 -0.74 10.11
C THR A 83 -3.94 0.08 10.21
N GLU A 84 -5.10 -0.58 10.15
CA GLU A 84 -6.38 0.09 10.41
C GLU A 84 -6.49 0.42 11.90
N ILE A 85 -6.87 1.66 12.19
CA ILE A 85 -7.06 2.15 13.56
C ILE A 85 -8.53 2.31 13.89
N PHE A 86 -8.90 1.88 15.10
CA PHE A 86 -10.24 1.99 15.64
C PHE A 86 -10.23 2.88 16.87
N GLU A 87 -11.26 3.70 17.04
CA GLU A 87 -11.37 4.61 18.18
C GLU A 87 -11.37 3.82 19.50
N GLY A 88 -10.49 4.23 20.41
CA GLY A 88 -10.36 3.61 21.74
C GLY A 88 -9.67 2.25 21.77
N GLN A 89 -9.06 1.81 20.66
CA GLN A 89 -8.31 0.56 20.60
C GLN A 89 -6.84 0.80 20.26
N GLU A 90 -5.95 0.02 20.85
CA GLU A 90 -4.54 0.00 20.46
C GLU A 90 -4.39 -0.70 19.10
N PRO A 91 -3.54 -0.17 18.20
CA PRO A 91 -3.27 -0.79 16.90
C PRO A 91 -2.73 -2.22 17.06
N ARG A 92 -3.26 -3.16 16.27
CA ARG A 92 -2.84 -4.57 16.31
C ARG A 92 -2.27 -4.99 14.95
N HIS A 93 -1.42 -6.00 14.95
CA HIS A 93 -0.85 -6.54 13.71
C HIS A 93 -1.93 -7.18 12.82
N GLU A 94 -2.95 -7.77 13.42
CA GLU A 94 -4.07 -8.41 12.70
C GLU A 94 -4.90 -7.41 11.88
N ASP A 95 -4.87 -6.13 12.25
CA ASP A 95 -5.59 -5.06 11.55
C ASP A 95 -4.79 -4.51 10.35
N THR A 96 -3.87 -5.32 9.83
CA THR A 96 -3.05 -4.95 8.66
C THR A 96 -3.89 -4.93 7.39
N MET A 97 -3.84 -3.80 6.70
CA MET A 97 -4.51 -3.54 5.43
C MET A 97 -3.50 -3.27 4.32
N LEU A 98 -3.90 -3.58 3.08
CA LEU A 98 -3.08 -3.32 1.89
C LEU A 98 -3.92 -2.54 0.88
N PHE A 99 -3.40 -1.39 0.46
CA PHE A 99 -4.03 -0.51 -0.51
C PHE A 99 -3.16 -0.32 -1.74
N VAL A 100 -3.79 -0.19 -2.90
CA VAL A 100 -3.13 0.21 -4.15
C VAL A 100 -3.45 1.68 -4.40
N VAL A 101 -2.44 2.52 -4.30
CA VAL A 101 -2.53 3.99 -4.37
C VAL A 101 -1.87 4.45 -5.66
N HIS A 102 -2.56 5.28 -6.46
CA HIS A 102 -1.98 5.87 -7.66
C HIS A 102 -0.86 6.86 -7.27
N LYS A 103 0.20 6.95 -8.07
CA LYS A 103 1.35 7.82 -7.78
C LYS A 103 1.00 9.29 -7.61
N ASP A 104 -0.04 9.75 -8.32
CA ASP A 104 -0.51 11.14 -8.29
C ASP A 104 -1.69 11.34 -7.31
N ALA A 105 -1.93 10.40 -6.38
CA ALA A 105 -2.99 10.55 -5.39
C ALA A 105 -2.76 11.80 -4.54
N PRO A 106 -3.79 12.65 -4.34
CA PRO A 106 -3.68 13.81 -3.46
C PRO A 106 -3.19 13.40 -2.07
N GLY A 107 -2.22 14.12 -1.52
CA GLY A 107 -1.62 13.84 -0.22
C GLY A 107 -0.44 12.86 -0.24
N LEU A 108 -0.16 12.19 -1.36
CA LEU A 108 1.04 11.38 -1.53
C LEU A 108 2.19 12.24 -2.05
N THR A 109 3.35 12.18 -1.40
CA THR A 109 4.53 12.94 -1.80
C THR A 109 5.77 12.05 -1.75
N VAL A 110 6.56 12.09 -2.82
CA VAL A 110 7.90 11.48 -2.87
C VAL A 110 8.89 12.47 -2.28
N LYS A 111 9.69 12.06 -1.30
CA LYS A 111 10.65 12.92 -0.59
C LYS A 111 12.08 12.38 -0.64
N GLY A 112 13.02 13.30 -0.57
CA GLY A 112 14.45 13.01 -0.48
C GLY A 112 15.09 12.71 -1.83
N ASP A 113 16.41 12.64 -1.80
CA ASP A 113 17.25 12.23 -2.92
C ASP A 113 17.70 10.78 -2.74
N TRP A 114 18.05 10.14 -3.83
CA TRP A 114 18.56 8.77 -3.82
C TRP A 114 19.99 8.78 -4.39
N ASP A 115 20.97 8.87 -3.51
CA ASP A 115 22.40 8.84 -3.86
C ASP A 115 23.18 7.86 -2.96
N PRO A 116 22.86 6.55 -3.00
CA PRO A 116 23.55 5.52 -2.22
C PRO A 116 24.86 5.11 -2.91
N LEU A 117 25.72 4.42 -2.15
CA LEU A 117 26.95 3.82 -2.67
C LEU A 117 26.68 2.77 -3.76
N GLY A 118 25.64 1.93 -3.56
CA GLY A 118 25.17 0.93 -4.50
C GLY A 118 23.68 1.07 -4.78
N MET A 119 23.12 0.29 -5.70
CA MET A 119 21.68 0.30 -6.04
C MET A 119 21.15 1.67 -6.50
N ARG A 120 21.98 2.48 -7.13
CA ARG A 120 21.63 3.84 -7.56
C ARG A 120 20.44 3.88 -8.53
N GLY A 121 20.33 2.87 -9.40
CA GLY A 121 19.26 2.76 -10.38
C GLY A 121 17.88 2.41 -9.81
N THR A 122 17.75 2.07 -8.52
CA THR A 122 16.45 1.71 -7.94
C THR A 122 15.59 2.92 -7.60
N ASN A 123 16.19 4.11 -7.46
CA ASN A 123 15.50 5.33 -7.04
C ASN A 123 14.56 5.12 -5.85
N SER A 124 15.11 4.53 -4.76
CA SER A 124 14.34 4.07 -3.61
C SER A 124 14.13 5.19 -2.57
N ARG A 125 13.44 6.24 -2.98
CA ARG A 125 13.16 7.41 -2.14
C ARG A 125 12.07 7.14 -1.10
N ASP A 126 11.85 8.10 -0.23
CA ASP A 126 10.82 8.03 0.81
C ASP A 126 9.46 8.50 0.30
N LEU A 127 8.38 7.93 0.87
CA LEU A 127 7.01 8.38 0.63
C LEU A 127 6.42 8.97 1.90
N ILE A 128 5.74 10.10 1.75
CA ILE A 128 4.89 10.69 2.78
C ILE A 128 3.45 10.56 2.32
N LEU A 129 2.60 10.06 3.20
CA LEU A 129 1.16 9.99 3.01
C LEU A 129 0.49 10.91 4.03
N LYS A 130 -0.20 11.94 3.55
CA LYS A 130 -0.94 12.89 4.38
C LYS A 130 -2.36 12.99 3.87
N ASP A 131 -3.29 12.42 4.64
CA ASP A 131 -4.71 12.37 4.33
C ASP A 131 -5.02 11.80 2.92
N VAL A 132 -4.28 10.76 2.53
CA VAL A 132 -4.49 10.10 1.23
C VAL A 132 -5.79 9.31 1.28
N PHE A 133 -6.77 9.73 0.46
CA PHE A 133 -8.04 9.03 0.34
C PHE A 133 -7.94 7.86 -0.66
N VAL A 134 -8.43 6.70 -0.24
CA VAL A 134 -8.59 5.52 -1.10
C VAL A 134 -10.04 5.08 -1.05
N ALA A 135 -10.71 5.15 -2.19
CA ALA A 135 -12.10 4.73 -2.32
C ALA A 135 -12.28 3.23 -2.06
N GLU A 136 -13.42 2.86 -1.50
CA GLU A 136 -13.84 1.46 -1.47
C GLU A 136 -13.84 0.87 -2.88
N PRO A 137 -13.36 -0.38 -3.03
CA PRO A 137 -13.49 -1.06 -4.31
C PRO A 137 -14.97 -1.25 -4.62
N THR A 138 -15.46 -0.49 -5.59
CA THR A 138 -16.79 -0.73 -6.14
C THR A 138 -16.76 -2.07 -6.84
N THR A 139 -17.54 -3.01 -6.36
CA THR A 139 -17.90 -4.23 -7.10
C THR A 139 -18.77 -3.80 -8.27
N CYS A 140 -18.19 -3.70 -9.47
CA CYS A 140 -18.94 -3.66 -10.72
C CYS A 140 -19.17 -5.07 -11.22
#